data_d248ea4b066cd36165fdeedafe0cd7ba
#
_entry.id   d248ea4b066cd36165fdeedafe0cd7ba
#
_cell.length_a   1.000
_cell.length_b   1.000
_cell.length_c   1.000
_cell.angle_alpha   90.00
_cell.angle_beta   90.00
_cell.angle_gamma   90.00
#
_symmetry.space_group_name_H-M   'P 1'
#
loop_
_entity.id
_entity.type
_entity.pdbx_description
1 polymer ?
#
loop_
_entity_poly.entity_id
_entity_poly.type
_entity_poly.pdbx_seq_one_letter_code
_entity_poly.pdbx_strand_id
1 'polypeptide(L)'
;MSRLVELKLTMTMSIFLVAFIFAVFLSSIMFILNFSLLFALVGTVIFILIQYLIGPVIVRSSTNLQYLKAGENPWLESTVKELADKSRLQMPRLAIVPDNTPNAFVFGRTSGSATLAVHEGLLTKLNKDEVKGVIGHELGHIRHKDYIVMTVLSALPLLAYLIARGTWTAARFSGSSSREKESNMRAAFFVVGIISYVVYIISLLCVMKLSRLREHYADAYSAYATSSPQSLQSALTKITYGLSLSQKPPSGARAFYIGDPAIAKQEIHHIMGKKQEYDLDRDGVLDERELEFAMEKEAKSTWSKINTWFSTHPATFRRILLLREIEREMESGRYTSDRVYAHV
;
A
#
# COMPACT_ATOMS: atom_id res chain seq x y z
N MET A 1 21.42 11.69 -10.94
CA MET A 1 21.09 10.37 -10.35
C MET A 1 19.80 9.91 -11.00
N SER A 2 19.68 8.66 -11.48
CA SER A 2 18.37 8.26 -12.04
C SER A 2 17.33 8.19 -10.92
N ARG A 3 16.09 8.58 -11.20
CA ARG A 3 14.97 8.53 -10.23
C ARG A 3 14.79 7.14 -9.62
N LEU A 4 15.08 6.08 -10.38
CA LEU A 4 15.09 4.71 -9.86
C LEU A 4 16.16 4.47 -8.77
N VAL A 5 17.32 5.11 -8.89
CA VAL A 5 18.37 5.06 -7.85
C VAL A 5 17.91 5.82 -6.61
N GLU A 6 17.23 6.95 -6.78
CA GLU A 6 16.62 7.73 -5.70
C GLU A 6 15.55 6.93 -4.95
N LEU A 7 14.67 6.22 -5.68
CA LEU A 7 13.71 5.28 -5.06
C LEU A 7 14.43 4.22 -4.23
N LYS A 8 15.40 3.53 -4.83
CA LYS A 8 16.15 2.48 -4.12
C LYS A 8 16.85 3.03 -2.88
N LEU A 9 17.45 4.23 -2.99
CA LEU A 9 18.08 4.88 -1.86
C LEU A 9 17.07 5.23 -0.77
N THR A 10 15.93 5.82 -1.14
CA THR A 10 14.84 6.16 -0.19
C THR A 10 14.29 4.92 0.49
N MET A 11 14.07 3.84 -0.25
CA MET A 11 13.66 2.55 0.32
C MET A 11 14.69 2.02 1.30
N THR A 12 15.95 1.99 0.90
CA THR A 12 17.06 1.51 1.74
C THR A 12 17.20 2.36 3.01
N MET A 13 17.20 3.68 2.87
CA MET A 13 17.25 4.60 4.03
C MET A 13 16.03 4.43 4.95
N SER A 14 14.84 4.22 4.40
CA SER A 14 13.63 3.96 5.20
C SER A 14 13.73 2.64 5.97
N ILE A 15 14.28 1.60 5.35
CA ILE A 15 14.53 0.31 6.02
C ILE A 15 15.54 0.51 7.17
N PHE A 16 16.66 1.20 6.91
CA PHE A 16 17.66 1.47 7.94
C PHE A 16 17.10 2.34 9.07
N LEU A 17 16.32 3.37 8.76
CA LEU A 17 15.71 4.23 9.76
C LEU A 17 14.74 3.45 10.67
N VAL A 18 13.85 2.67 10.08
CA VAL A 18 12.90 1.84 10.84
C VAL A 18 13.63 0.78 11.66
N ALA A 19 14.63 0.12 11.07
CA ALA A 19 15.46 -0.86 11.78
C ALA A 19 16.25 -0.23 12.94
N PHE A 20 16.81 0.97 12.76
CA PHE A 20 17.52 1.72 13.80
C PHE A 20 16.57 2.12 14.94
N ILE A 21 15.42 2.71 14.64
CA ILE A 21 14.39 3.04 15.63
C ILE A 21 14.03 1.79 16.44
N PHE A 22 13.87 0.67 15.76
CA PHE A 22 13.51 -0.59 16.39
C PHE A 22 14.64 -1.17 17.25
N ALA A 23 15.89 -1.07 16.80
CA ALA A 23 17.06 -1.52 17.56
C ALA A 23 17.23 -0.71 18.86
N VAL A 24 17.10 0.62 18.78
CA VAL A 24 17.13 1.50 19.97
C VAL A 24 15.97 1.16 20.93
N PHE A 25 14.79 0.97 20.39
CA PHE A 25 13.59 0.59 21.14
C PHE A 25 13.80 -0.74 21.89
N LEU A 26 14.23 -1.80 21.20
CA LEU A 26 14.49 -3.09 21.84
C LEU A 26 15.58 -3.00 22.90
N SER A 27 16.69 -2.31 22.61
CA SER A 27 17.77 -2.11 23.56
C SER A 27 17.28 -1.41 24.85
N SER A 28 16.42 -0.40 24.70
CA SER A 28 15.83 0.31 25.82
C SER A 28 14.93 -0.58 26.68
N ILE A 29 14.09 -1.41 26.03
CA ILE A 29 13.22 -2.37 26.74
C ILE A 29 14.06 -3.40 27.50
N MET A 30 15.06 -3.98 26.83
CA MET A 30 15.93 -5.00 27.44
C MET A 30 16.67 -4.45 28.64
N PHE A 31 17.16 -3.18 28.56
CA PHE A 31 17.78 -2.48 29.67
C PHE A 31 16.81 -2.30 30.84
N ILE A 32 15.58 -1.83 30.57
CA ILE A 32 14.56 -1.57 31.62
C ILE A 32 14.13 -2.89 32.29
N LEU A 33 13.98 -3.96 31.53
CA LEU A 33 13.49 -5.25 32.03
C LEU A 33 14.58 -6.20 32.47
N ASN A 34 15.85 -5.82 32.39
CA ASN A 34 17.03 -6.67 32.68
C ASN A 34 17.06 -7.98 31.89
N PHE A 35 16.58 -7.95 30.63
CA PHE A 35 16.65 -9.10 29.73
C PHE A 35 17.84 -9.01 28.78
N SER A 36 18.31 -10.18 28.32
CA SER A 36 19.39 -10.24 27.33
C SER A 36 18.95 -9.69 25.97
N LEU A 37 19.71 -8.74 25.43
CA LEU A 37 19.49 -8.17 24.08
C LEU A 37 19.53 -9.27 23.01
N LEU A 38 20.35 -10.31 23.18
CA LEU A 38 20.47 -11.42 22.23
C LEU A 38 19.11 -12.13 22.03
N PHE A 39 18.37 -12.42 23.09
CA PHE A 39 17.04 -13.03 22.98
C PHE A 39 16.05 -12.16 22.23
N ALA A 40 16.09 -10.84 22.42
CA ALA A 40 15.23 -9.91 21.70
C ALA A 40 15.54 -9.87 20.19
N LEU A 41 16.82 -9.82 19.85
CA LEU A 41 17.25 -9.84 18.44
C LEU A 41 16.87 -11.15 17.75
N VAL A 42 17.15 -12.28 18.37
CA VAL A 42 16.77 -13.61 17.83
C VAL A 42 15.23 -13.71 17.70
N GLY A 43 14.48 -13.31 18.72
CA GLY A 43 13.00 -13.29 18.67
C GLY A 43 12.46 -12.41 17.55
N THR A 44 13.05 -11.24 17.31
CA THR A 44 12.68 -10.34 16.21
C THR A 44 12.93 -10.98 14.84
N VAL A 45 14.11 -11.59 14.64
CA VAL A 45 14.44 -12.28 13.39
C VAL A 45 13.46 -13.43 13.14
N ILE A 46 13.19 -14.24 14.17
CA ILE A 46 12.20 -15.34 14.09
C ILE A 46 10.82 -14.78 13.74
N PHE A 47 10.37 -13.70 14.36
CA PHE A 47 9.09 -13.07 14.09
C PHE A 47 8.97 -12.60 12.63
N ILE A 48 10.00 -11.89 12.12
CA ILE A 48 10.05 -11.45 10.72
C ILE A 48 10.01 -12.65 9.77
N LEU A 49 10.77 -13.71 10.08
CA LEU A 49 10.80 -14.93 9.27
C LEU A 49 9.42 -15.62 9.25
N ILE A 50 8.77 -15.75 10.40
CA ILE A 50 7.42 -16.31 10.51
C ILE A 50 6.44 -15.49 9.67
N GLN A 51 6.45 -14.16 9.79
CA GLN A 51 5.57 -13.27 9.01
C GLN A 51 5.82 -13.42 7.52
N TYR A 52 7.09 -13.48 7.09
CA TYR A 52 7.46 -13.67 5.69
C TYR A 52 6.99 -15.04 5.13
N LEU A 53 7.09 -16.10 5.93
CA LEU A 53 6.67 -17.44 5.52
C LEU A 53 5.14 -17.61 5.53
N ILE A 54 4.46 -17.05 6.53
CA ILE A 54 3.01 -17.21 6.71
C ILE A 54 2.21 -16.19 5.88
N GLY A 55 2.76 -15.01 5.62
CA GLY A 55 2.06 -13.92 4.93
C GLY A 55 1.26 -14.36 3.69
N PRO A 56 1.89 -14.99 2.69
CA PRO A 56 1.18 -15.46 1.49
C PRO A 56 0.09 -16.51 1.76
N VAL A 57 0.23 -17.31 2.83
CA VAL A 57 -0.77 -18.29 3.23
C VAL A 57 -2.00 -17.59 3.81
N ILE A 58 -1.78 -16.55 4.65
CA ILE A 58 -2.86 -15.74 5.20
C ILE A 58 -3.62 -15.04 4.08
N VAL A 59 -2.91 -14.41 3.13
CA VAL A 59 -3.55 -13.75 1.98
C VAL A 59 -4.43 -14.73 1.23
N ARG A 60 -3.90 -15.90 0.88
CA ARG A 60 -4.65 -16.94 0.17
C ARG A 60 -5.90 -17.38 0.94
N SER A 61 -5.79 -17.65 2.24
CA SER A 61 -6.91 -18.13 3.06
C SER A 61 -7.97 -17.06 3.32
N SER A 62 -7.56 -15.77 3.42
CA SER A 62 -8.49 -14.66 3.69
C SER A 62 -9.24 -14.17 2.46
N THR A 63 -8.72 -14.41 1.26
CA THR A 63 -9.32 -13.93 0.00
C THR A 63 -10.07 -15.00 -0.78
N ASN A 64 -9.99 -16.27 -0.37
CA ASN A 64 -10.60 -17.42 -1.08
C ASN A 64 -10.22 -17.49 -2.58
N LEU A 65 -9.04 -16.98 -2.93
CA LEU A 65 -8.59 -16.94 -4.32
C LEU A 65 -8.47 -18.34 -4.93
N GLN A 66 -8.76 -18.42 -6.22
CA GLN A 66 -8.66 -19.65 -7.02
C GLN A 66 -7.58 -19.43 -8.09
N TYR A 67 -6.59 -20.32 -8.14
CA TYR A 67 -5.57 -20.27 -9.18
C TYR A 67 -6.15 -20.65 -10.52
N LEU A 68 -5.87 -19.82 -11.54
CA LEU A 68 -6.25 -20.13 -12.92
C LEU A 68 -5.39 -21.26 -13.48
N LYS A 69 -6.03 -22.21 -14.15
CA LYS A 69 -5.35 -23.19 -14.99
C LYS A 69 -5.09 -22.59 -16.36
N ALA A 70 -4.09 -23.12 -17.04
CA ALA A 70 -3.77 -22.69 -18.41
C ALA A 70 -4.99 -22.82 -19.34
N GLY A 71 -5.33 -21.72 -20.02
CA GLY A 71 -6.46 -21.64 -20.94
C GLY A 71 -7.81 -21.32 -20.32
N GLU A 72 -7.94 -21.17 -18.99
CA GLU A 72 -9.24 -20.80 -18.37
C GLU A 72 -9.62 -19.32 -18.66
N ASN A 73 -8.64 -18.42 -18.79
CA ASN A 73 -8.87 -17.05 -19.25
C ASN A 73 -7.77 -16.62 -20.22
N PRO A 74 -7.89 -17.00 -21.52
CA PRO A 74 -6.84 -16.78 -22.51
C PRO A 74 -6.47 -15.31 -22.71
N TRP A 75 -7.47 -14.40 -22.60
CA TRP A 75 -7.24 -12.98 -22.73
C TRP A 75 -6.39 -12.44 -21.57
N LEU A 76 -6.73 -12.78 -20.33
CA LEU A 76 -5.96 -12.34 -19.15
C LEU A 76 -4.54 -12.91 -19.19
N GLU A 77 -4.39 -14.19 -19.52
CA GLU A 77 -3.09 -14.86 -19.65
C GLU A 77 -2.22 -14.19 -20.71
N SER A 78 -2.76 -13.93 -21.90
CA SER A 78 -2.01 -13.28 -23.00
C SER A 78 -1.62 -11.84 -22.62
N THR A 79 -2.51 -11.10 -21.98
CA THR A 79 -2.25 -9.72 -21.52
C THR A 79 -1.15 -9.66 -20.48
N VAL A 80 -1.22 -10.52 -19.46
CA VAL A 80 -0.18 -10.55 -18.41
C VAL A 80 1.15 -11.01 -19.00
N LYS A 81 1.15 -12.00 -19.88
CA LYS A 81 2.35 -12.48 -20.56
C LYS A 81 3.00 -11.39 -21.41
N GLU A 82 2.22 -10.69 -22.26
CA GLU A 82 2.71 -9.56 -23.06
C GLU A 82 3.41 -8.51 -22.21
N LEU A 83 2.77 -8.06 -21.14
CA LEU A 83 3.32 -7.04 -20.25
C LEU A 83 4.51 -7.54 -19.45
N ALA A 84 4.51 -8.78 -18.99
CA ALA A 84 5.63 -9.38 -18.28
C ALA A 84 6.86 -9.55 -19.18
N ASP A 85 6.68 -10.02 -20.43
CA ASP A 85 7.75 -10.16 -21.41
C ASP A 85 8.36 -8.80 -21.79
N LYS A 86 7.53 -7.77 -22.05
CA LYS A 86 7.97 -6.39 -22.28
C LYS A 86 8.78 -5.85 -21.11
N SER A 87 8.43 -6.27 -19.90
CA SER A 87 9.05 -5.86 -18.64
C SER A 87 10.27 -6.70 -18.25
N ARG A 88 10.57 -7.76 -18.98
CA ARG A 88 11.57 -8.77 -18.62
C ARG A 88 11.35 -9.34 -17.22
N LEU A 89 10.07 -9.59 -16.90
CA LEU A 89 9.66 -10.22 -15.66
C LEU A 89 9.25 -11.67 -15.94
N GLN A 90 9.48 -12.53 -14.95
CA GLN A 90 8.87 -13.85 -14.97
C GLN A 90 7.37 -13.70 -14.83
N MET A 91 6.60 -14.39 -15.67
CA MET A 91 5.13 -14.37 -15.61
C MET A 91 4.66 -14.81 -14.22
N PRO A 92 3.90 -13.98 -13.49
CA PRO A 92 3.36 -14.35 -12.20
C PRO A 92 2.29 -15.44 -12.36
N ARG A 93 2.04 -16.20 -11.30
CA ARG A 93 0.86 -17.08 -11.26
C ARG A 93 -0.40 -16.23 -11.23
N LEU A 94 -1.42 -16.64 -11.97
CA LEU A 94 -2.69 -15.95 -12.03
C LEU A 94 -3.69 -16.60 -11.07
N ALA A 95 -4.46 -15.74 -10.40
CA ALA A 95 -5.56 -16.19 -9.55
C ALA A 95 -6.76 -15.24 -9.69
N ILE A 96 -7.96 -15.79 -9.55
CA ILE A 96 -9.21 -15.01 -9.46
C ILE A 96 -9.69 -15.03 -8.02
N VAL A 97 -10.14 -13.87 -7.56
CA VAL A 97 -10.83 -13.72 -6.28
C VAL A 97 -12.32 -13.58 -6.56
N PRO A 98 -13.19 -14.47 -6.04
CA PRO A 98 -14.64 -14.42 -6.26
C PRO A 98 -15.29 -13.31 -5.38
N ASP A 99 -14.98 -12.06 -5.70
CA ASP A 99 -15.49 -10.88 -5.03
C ASP A 99 -15.84 -9.79 -6.04
N ASN A 100 -17.01 -9.17 -5.88
CA ASN A 100 -17.51 -8.11 -6.76
C ASN A 100 -16.86 -6.73 -6.53
N THR A 101 -15.95 -6.60 -5.58
CA THR A 101 -15.19 -5.38 -5.36
C THR A 101 -14.13 -5.25 -6.45
N PRO A 102 -14.05 -4.11 -7.18
CA PRO A 102 -13.04 -3.93 -8.21
C PRO A 102 -11.65 -3.79 -7.58
N ASN A 103 -10.85 -4.84 -7.66
CA ASN A 103 -9.51 -4.85 -7.10
C ASN A 103 -8.58 -5.83 -7.82
N ALA A 104 -7.29 -5.57 -7.75
CA ALA A 104 -6.23 -6.52 -8.06
C ALA A 104 -5.09 -6.33 -7.06
N PHE A 105 -4.26 -7.34 -6.86
CA PHE A 105 -3.09 -7.24 -6.00
C PHE A 105 -2.07 -8.33 -6.30
N VAL A 106 -0.82 -8.05 -5.94
CA VAL A 106 0.28 -9.00 -6.02
C VAL A 106 0.75 -9.41 -4.64
N PHE A 107 1.03 -10.69 -4.49
CA PHE A 107 1.65 -11.24 -3.29
C PHE A 107 2.61 -12.38 -3.65
N GLY A 108 3.49 -12.72 -2.73
CA GLY A 108 4.47 -13.79 -2.94
C GLY A 108 5.65 -13.67 -1.96
N ARG A 109 6.62 -14.56 -2.12
CA ARG A 109 7.88 -14.53 -1.34
C ARG A 109 9.06 -14.07 -2.19
N THR A 110 9.08 -14.45 -3.44
CA THR A 110 10.14 -14.12 -4.40
C THR A 110 9.53 -13.71 -5.72
N SER A 111 10.31 -13.06 -6.59
CA SER A 111 9.84 -12.69 -7.94
C SER A 111 9.34 -13.90 -8.73
N GLY A 112 9.96 -15.07 -8.56
CA GLY A 112 9.57 -16.32 -9.22
C GLY A 112 8.33 -17.00 -8.61
N SER A 113 7.90 -16.59 -7.41
CA SER A 113 6.70 -17.11 -6.73
C SER A 113 5.58 -16.07 -6.63
N ALA A 114 5.70 -14.94 -7.33
CA ALA A 114 4.70 -13.90 -7.34
C ALA A 114 3.37 -14.43 -7.91
N THR A 115 2.28 -14.03 -7.29
CA THR A 115 0.92 -14.31 -7.74
C THR A 115 0.21 -12.98 -7.95
N LEU A 116 -0.36 -12.80 -9.14
CA LEU A 116 -1.28 -11.71 -9.46
C LEU A 116 -2.70 -12.22 -9.25
N ALA A 117 -3.38 -11.67 -8.28
CA ALA A 117 -4.77 -11.97 -7.99
C ALA A 117 -5.67 -10.84 -8.52
N VAL A 118 -6.68 -11.20 -9.31
CA VAL A 118 -7.63 -10.27 -9.91
C VAL A 118 -9.02 -10.61 -9.40
N HIS A 119 -9.75 -9.62 -8.90
CA HIS A 119 -11.13 -9.79 -8.47
C HIS A 119 -12.08 -9.89 -9.68
N GLU A 120 -13.11 -10.71 -9.57
CA GLU A 120 -14.18 -10.77 -10.59
C GLU A 120 -14.82 -9.40 -10.82
N GLY A 121 -14.99 -8.61 -9.74
CA GLY A 121 -15.51 -7.26 -9.82
C GLY A 121 -14.66 -6.30 -10.64
N LEU A 122 -13.33 -6.51 -10.73
CA LEU A 122 -12.48 -5.74 -11.62
C LEU A 122 -12.76 -6.10 -13.09
N LEU A 123 -12.82 -7.39 -13.41
CA LEU A 123 -13.04 -7.88 -14.77
C LEU A 123 -14.43 -7.55 -15.32
N THR A 124 -15.42 -7.37 -14.44
CA THR A 124 -16.80 -7.06 -14.83
C THR A 124 -17.07 -5.56 -14.96
N LYS A 125 -16.36 -4.72 -14.18
CA LYS A 125 -16.61 -3.27 -14.14
C LYS A 125 -15.67 -2.46 -15.04
N LEU A 126 -14.52 -3.00 -15.39
CA LEU A 126 -13.54 -2.35 -16.22
C LEU A 126 -13.52 -2.94 -17.64
N ASN A 127 -13.21 -2.10 -18.63
CA ASN A 127 -12.92 -2.58 -19.97
C ASN A 127 -11.51 -3.19 -20.05
N LYS A 128 -11.18 -3.80 -21.18
CA LYS A 128 -9.91 -4.51 -21.37
C LYS A 128 -8.68 -3.61 -21.23
N ASP A 129 -8.75 -2.39 -21.72
CA ASP A 129 -7.62 -1.44 -21.65
C ASP A 129 -7.42 -0.97 -20.22
N GLU A 130 -8.49 -0.71 -19.47
CA GLU A 130 -8.45 -0.36 -18.06
C GLU A 130 -7.85 -1.50 -17.20
N VAL A 131 -8.29 -2.75 -17.47
CA VAL A 131 -7.71 -3.93 -16.81
C VAL A 131 -6.23 -4.06 -17.17
N LYS A 132 -5.83 -3.81 -18.43
CA LYS A 132 -4.42 -3.78 -18.85
C LYS A 132 -3.62 -2.73 -18.09
N GLY A 133 -4.19 -1.54 -17.85
CA GLY A 133 -3.61 -0.49 -17.02
C GLY A 133 -3.37 -0.95 -15.58
N VAL A 134 -4.36 -1.59 -14.96
CA VAL A 134 -4.24 -2.16 -13.60
C VAL A 134 -3.19 -3.27 -13.54
N ILE A 135 -3.16 -4.19 -14.53
CA ILE A 135 -2.13 -5.23 -14.60
C ILE A 135 -0.74 -4.62 -14.72
N GLY A 136 -0.57 -3.56 -15.52
CA GLY A 136 0.69 -2.83 -15.64
C GLY A 136 1.15 -2.26 -14.31
N HIS A 137 0.24 -1.72 -13.50
CA HIS A 137 0.50 -1.23 -12.15
C HIS A 137 0.95 -2.36 -11.22
N GLU A 138 0.25 -3.49 -11.20
CA GLU A 138 0.60 -4.66 -10.39
C GLU A 138 1.97 -5.25 -10.77
N LEU A 139 2.29 -5.28 -12.08
CA LEU A 139 3.62 -5.68 -12.55
C LEU A 139 4.71 -4.69 -12.11
N GLY A 140 4.37 -3.41 -11.93
CA GLY A 140 5.24 -2.40 -11.31
C GLY A 140 5.65 -2.82 -9.90
N HIS A 141 4.73 -3.29 -9.08
CA HIS A 141 5.03 -3.81 -7.74
C HIS A 141 5.92 -5.05 -7.77
N ILE A 142 5.75 -5.95 -8.76
CA ILE A 142 6.66 -7.08 -8.96
C ILE A 142 8.05 -6.58 -9.34
N ARG A 143 8.13 -5.64 -10.28
CA ARG A 143 9.40 -5.06 -10.78
C ARG A 143 10.22 -4.44 -9.66
N HIS A 144 9.58 -3.75 -8.75
CA HIS A 144 10.22 -3.07 -7.62
C HIS A 144 10.36 -3.96 -6.38
N LYS A 145 9.84 -5.20 -6.40
CA LYS A 145 9.81 -6.15 -5.27
C LYS A 145 9.08 -5.62 -4.04
N ASP A 146 8.02 -4.86 -4.28
CA ASP A 146 7.29 -4.10 -3.28
C ASP A 146 6.70 -4.98 -2.19
N TYR A 147 6.07 -6.07 -2.56
CA TYR A 147 5.46 -7.02 -1.61
C TYR A 147 6.48 -7.61 -0.62
N ILE A 148 7.76 -7.80 -1.02
CA ILE A 148 8.82 -8.28 -0.13
C ILE A 148 9.20 -7.19 0.88
N VAL A 149 9.51 -5.99 0.38
CA VAL A 149 9.93 -4.85 1.20
C VAL A 149 8.85 -4.47 2.20
N MET A 150 7.59 -4.41 1.76
CA MET A 150 6.47 -4.06 2.64
C MET A 150 6.19 -5.14 3.68
N THR A 151 6.33 -6.43 3.34
CA THR A 151 6.19 -7.52 4.32
C THR A 151 7.23 -7.39 5.44
N VAL A 152 8.48 -7.12 5.10
CA VAL A 152 9.55 -6.95 6.11
C VAL A 152 9.33 -5.69 6.95
N LEU A 153 9.02 -4.56 6.31
CA LEU A 153 8.84 -3.29 7.02
C LEU A 153 7.60 -3.27 7.91
N SER A 154 6.50 -3.91 7.51
CA SER A 154 5.28 -3.97 8.33
C SER A 154 5.41 -4.88 9.56
N ALA A 155 6.42 -5.77 9.59
CA ALA A 155 6.70 -6.61 10.75
C ALA A 155 7.04 -5.78 12.01
N LEU A 156 7.82 -4.71 11.85
CA LEU A 156 8.33 -3.93 12.97
C LEU A 156 7.24 -3.14 13.72
N PRO A 157 6.37 -2.34 13.06
CA PRO A 157 5.25 -1.72 13.75
C PRO A 157 4.30 -2.76 14.39
N LEU A 158 4.05 -3.90 13.72
CA LEU A 158 3.23 -4.95 14.30
C LEU A 158 3.83 -5.50 15.59
N LEU A 159 5.14 -5.77 15.60
CA LEU A 159 5.83 -6.27 16.79
C LEU A 159 5.80 -5.23 17.93
N ALA A 160 6.04 -3.95 17.64
CA ALA A 160 5.93 -2.87 18.61
C ALA A 160 4.50 -2.78 19.21
N TYR A 161 3.47 -2.91 18.38
CA TYR A 161 2.07 -2.96 18.84
C TYR A 161 1.80 -4.17 19.75
N LEU A 162 2.29 -5.36 19.38
CA LEU A 162 2.11 -6.57 20.19
C LEU A 162 2.82 -6.45 21.55
N ILE A 163 4.01 -5.85 21.58
CA ILE A 163 4.73 -5.56 22.84
C ILE A 163 3.92 -4.57 23.69
N ALA A 164 3.44 -3.46 23.12
CA ALA A 164 2.62 -2.49 23.83
C ALA A 164 1.38 -3.14 24.45
N ARG A 165 0.65 -3.91 23.66
CA ARG A 165 -0.56 -4.62 24.11
C ARG A 165 -0.24 -5.67 25.19
N GLY A 166 0.83 -6.44 25.02
CA GLY A 166 1.26 -7.47 25.97
C GLY A 166 1.67 -6.87 27.32
N THR A 167 2.46 -5.82 27.31
CA THR A 167 2.93 -5.14 28.55
C THR A 167 1.79 -4.46 29.28
N TRP A 168 0.83 -3.83 28.59
CA TRP A 168 -0.37 -3.26 29.24
C TRP A 168 -1.26 -4.36 29.84
N THR A 169 -1.37 -5.50 29.18
CA THR A 169 -2.09 -6.66 29.71
C THR A 169 -1.37 -7.18 30.97
N ALA A 170 -0.06 -7.37 30.91
CA ALA A 170 0.75 -7.78 32.07
C ALA A 170 0.63 -6.80 33.24
N ALA A 171 0.67 -5.50 32.99
CA ALA A 171 0.50 -4.45 34.02
C ALA A 171 -0.87 -4.52 34.70
N ARG A 172 -1.94 -4.93 33.98
CA ARG A 172 -3.30 -5.08 34.56
C ARG A 172 -3.44 -6.33 35.42
N PHE A 173 -2.77 -7.42 35.02
CA PHE A 173 -2.84 -8.69 35.74
C PHE A 173 -1.77 -8.86 36.81
N SER A 174 -0.77 -7.98 36.88
CA SER A 174 0.15 -7.89 38.02
C SER A 174 -0.67 -7.48 39.26
N GLY A 175 -0.88 -8.41 40.13
CA GLY A 175 -1.84 -8.30 41.25
C GLY A 175 -1.58 -7.12 42.17
N SER A 176 -2.60 -6.78 42.94
CA SER A 176 -2.65 -5.78 44.03
C SER A 176 -1.88 -6.26 45.27
N SER A 177 -0.66 -6.78 45.10
CA SER A 177 0.12 -7.15 46.28
C SER A 177 1.01 -5.98 46.73
N SER A 178 1.06 -5.74 48.01
CA SER A 178 1.72 -4.62 48.67
C SER A 178 3.26 -4.73 48.74
N ARG A 179 3.88 -5.52 47.87
CA ARG A 179 5.34 -5.62 47.78
C ARG A 179 5.88 -4.54 46.81
N GLU A 180 6.75 -3.68 47.31
CA GLU A 180 7.42 -2.60 46.57
C GLU A 180 8.01 -3.05 45.23
N LYS A 181 8.50 -4.29 45.16
CA LYS A 181 9.08 -4.90 43.95
C LYS A 181 8.05 -5.14 42.81
N GLU A 182 6.80 -5.47 43.17
CA GLU A 182 5.70 -5.68 42.21
C GLU A 182 5.13 -4.35 41.68
N SER A 183 5.08 -3.33 42.54
CA SER A 183 4.72 -1.96 42.14
C SER A 183 5.68 -1.39 41.10
N ASN A 184 6.99 -1.58 41.31
CA ASN A 184 8.02 -1.11 40.40
C ASN A 184 7.96 -1.86 39.05
N MET A 185 7.66 -3.17 39.04
CA MET A 185 7.52 -3.97 37.84
C MET A 185 6.26 -3.56 37.05
N ARG A 186 5.16 -3.28 37.73
CA ARG A 186 3.93 -2.79 37.08
C ARG A 186 4.16 -1.43 36.42
N ALA A 187 4.85 -0.51 37.09
CA ALA A 187 5.23 0.78 36.52
C ALA A 187 6.15 0.61 35.30
N ALA A 188 7.13 -0.29 35.38
CA ALA A 188 8.01 -0.60 34.25
C ALA A 188 7.21 -1.13 33.01
N PHE A 189 6.29 -2.06 33.21
CA PHE A 189 5.43 -2.56 32.12
C PHE A 189 4.56 -1.46 31.52
N PHE A 190 4.05 -0.54 32.32
CA PHE A 190 3.25 0.58 31.84
C PHE A 190 4.08 1.54 30.99
N VAL A 191 5.29 1.90 31.44
CA VAL A 191 6.23 2.75 30.71
C VAL A 191 6.67 2.10 29.40
N VAL A 192 7.05 0.81 29.44
CA VAL A 192 7.40 0.04 28.24
C VAL A 192 6.22 0.02 27.25
N GLY A 193 4.99 -0.14 27.74
CA GLY A 193 3.78 -0.11 26.90
C GLY A 193 3.61 1.22 26.17
N ILE A 194 3.81 2.35 26.86
CA ILE A 194 3.73 3.69 26.26
C ILE A 194 4.82 3.87 25.19
N ILE A 195 6.08 3.57 25.54
CA ILE A 195 7.21 3.69 24.60
C ILE A 195 6.95 2.82 23.35
N SER A 196 6.51 1.58 23.55
CA SER A 196 6.19 0.66 22.45
C SER A 196 5.10 1.19 21.54
N TYR A 197 4.07 1.80 22.13
CA TYR A 197 2.97 2.38 21.35
C TYR A 197 3.41 3.61 20.53
N VAL A 198 4.26 4.46 21.11
CA VAL A 198 4.86 5.60 20.38
C VAL A 198 5.71 5.10 19.20
N VAL A 199 6.57 4.11 19.44
CA VAL A 199 7.40 3.50 18.39
C VAL A 199 6.54 2.84 17.31
N TYR A 200 5.44 2.17 17.70
CA TYR A 200 4.45 1.64 16.75
C TYR A 200 3.92 2.75 15.84
N ILE A 201 3.44 3.87 16.37
CA ILE A 201 2.88 4.97 15.57
C ILE A 201 3.93 5.56 14.63
N ILE A 202 5.14 5.85 15.13
CA ILE A 202 6.22 6.43 14.29
C ILE A 202 6.59 5.47 13.14
N SER A 203 6.80 4.19 13.46
CA SER A 203 7.15 3.17 12.46
C SER A 203 6.03 2.99 11.44
N LEU A 204 4.76 3.00 11.89
CA LEU A 204 3.59 2.89 11.01
C LEU A 204 3.52 4.06 10.01
N LEU A 205 3.74 5.29 10.47
CA LEU A 205 3.76 6.48 9.60
C LEU A 205 4.89 6.42 8.57
N CYS A 206 6.08 5.93 8.95
CA CYS A 206 7.19 5.72 8.03
C CYS A 206 6.85 4.67 6.95
N VAL A 207 6.24 3.55 7.34
CA VAL A 207 5.81 2.49 6.42
C VAL A 207 4.73 3.00 5.46
N MET A 208 3.74 3.75 5.97
CA MET A 208 2.70 4.35 5.13
C MET A 208 3.26 5.37 4.13
N LYS A 209 4.22 6.20 4.53
CA LYS A 209 4.88 7.14 3.62
C LYS A 209 5.61 6.41 2.49
N LEU A 210 6.34 5.35 2.81
CA LEU A 210 7.02 4.55 1.80
C LEU A 210 6.03 3.84 0.88
N SER A 211 4.93 3.29 1.42
CA SER A 211 3.87 2.67 0.64
C SER A 211 3.35 3.64 -0.43
N ARG A 212 3.00 4.86 -0.05
CA ARG A 212 2.50 5.89 -1.00
C ARG A 212 3.49 6.23 -2.10
N LEU A 213 4.78 6.35 -1.76
CA LEU A 213 5.82 6.61 -2.76
C LEU A 213 5.86 5.49 -3.81
N ARG A 214 5.74 4.24 -3.38
CA ARG A 214 5.80 3.06 -4.26
C ARG A 214 4.60 2.96 -5.19
N GLU A 215 3.43 3.41 -4.76
CA GLU A 215 2.26 3.54 -5.62
C GLU A 215 2.53 4.45 -6.82
N HIS A 216 3.13 5.62 -6.60
CA HIS A 216 3.49 6.53 -7.69
C HIS A 216 4.49 5.90 -8.68
N TYR A 217 5.46 5.13 -8.18
CA TYR A 217 6.37 4.38 -9.04
C TYR A 217 5.68 3.27 -9.83
N ALA A 218 4.69 2.58 -9.23
CA ALA A 218 3.88 1.58 -9.91
C ALA A 218 2.97 2.22 -10.98
N ASP A 219 2.40 3.40 -10.71
CA ASP A 219 1.61 4.16 -11.67
C ASP A 219 2.44 4.59 -12.88
N ALA A 220 3.62 5.18 -12.65
CA ALA A 220 4.54 5.56 -13.71
C ALA A 220 5.00 4.34 -14.53
N TYR A 221 5.21 3.21 -13.86
CA TYR A 221 5.56 1.96 -14.54
C TYR A 221 4.41 1.42 -15.39
N SER A 222 3.17 1.48 -14.91
CA SER A 222 1.98 1.13 -15.69
C SER A 222 1.89 1.94 -16.99
N ALA A 223 2.05 3.26 -16.90
CA ALA A 223 2.06 4.15 -18.05
C ALA A 223 3.12 3.74 -19.08
N TYR A 224 4.33 3.40 -18.63
CA TYR A 224 5.40 2.89 -19.49
C TYR A 224 5.08 1.53 -20.12
N ALA A 225 4.66 0.56 -19.30
CA ALA A 225 4.44 -0.82 -19.74
C ALA A 225 3.28 -0.91 -20.75
N THR A 226 2.21 -0.17 -20.53
CA THR A 226 1.02 -0.17 -21.40
C THR A 226 1.12 0.83 -22.54
N SER A 227 1.98 1.85 -22.44
CA SER A 227 2.03 3.02 -23.32
C SER A 227 0.69 3.77 -23.39
N SER A 228 -0.14 3.64 -22.35
CA SER A 228 -1.48 4.25 -22.24
C SER A 228 -1.77 4.66 -20.78
N PRO A 229 -1.30 5.85 -20.35
CA PRO A 229 -1.61 6.37 -19.01
C PRO A 229 -3.11 6.50 -18.76
N GLN A 230 -3.89 6.84 -19.79
CA GLN A 230 -5.35 7.02 -19.75
C GLN A 230 -6.07 5.76 -19.25
N SER A 231 -5.57 4.58 -19.62
CA SER A 231 -6.16 3.30 -19.21
C SER A 231 -6.17 3.17 -17.68
N LEU A 232 -5.07 3.49 -17.01
CA LEU A 232 -5.01 3.45 -15.55
C LEU A 232 -5.76 4.64 -14.91
N GLN A 233 -5.76 5.82 -15.51
CA GLN A 233 -6.56 6.97 -15.03
C GLN A 233 -8.04 6.61 -14.98
N SER A 234 -8.59 6.09 -16.08
CA SER A 234 -9.99 5.66 -16.17
C SER A 234 -10.30 4.52 -15.19
N ALA A 235 -9.40 3.55 -15.08
CA ALA A 235 -9.52 2.45 -14.11
C ALA A 235 -9.59 2.97 -12.68
N LEU A 236 -8.67 3.84 -12.26
CA LEU A 236 -8.66 4.43 -10.92
C LEU A 236 -9.95 5.20 -10.61
N THR A 237 -10.45 5.98 -11.56
CA THR A 237 -11.71 6.71 -11.42
C THR A 237 -12.88 5.75 -11.17
N LYS A 238 -13.01 4.69 -11.98
CA LYS A 238 -14.09 3.68 -11.84
C LYS A 238 -13.95 2.86 -10.55
N ILE A 239 -12.73 2.47 -10.18
CA ILE A 239 -12.45 1.74 -8.94
C ILE A 239 -12.84 2.59 -7.74
N THR A 240 -12.43 3.86 -7.71
CA THR A 240 -12.75 4.80 -6.62
C THR A 240 -14.25 4.97 -6.47
N TYR A 241 -14.98 5.15 -7.56
CA TYR A 241 -16.44 5.21 -7.53
C TYR A 241 -17.05 3.89 -7.05
N GLY A 242 -16.60 2.75 -7.59
CA GLY A 242 -17.07 1.42 -7.18
C GLY A 242 -16.81 1.10 -5.70
N LEU A 243 -15.66 1.52 -5.16
CA LEU A 243 -15.32 1.36 -3.76
C LEU A 243 -16.15 2.28 -2.86
N SER A 244 -16.45 3.51 -3.31
CA SER A 244 -17.26 4.46 -2.53
C SER A 244 -18.70 4.01 -2.36
N LEU A 245 -19.23 3.23 -3.30
CA LEU A 245 -20.57 2.63 -3.24
C LEU A 245 -20.62 1.29 -2.51
N SER A 246 -19.48 0.71 -2.15
CA SER A 246 -19.42 -0.58 -1.45
C SER A 246 -20.00 -0.45 -0.05
N GLN A 247 -21.01 -1.25 0.26
CA GLN A 247 -21.62 -1.33 1.60
C GLN A 247 -20.82 -2.24 2.57
N LYS A 248 -19.93 -3.08 2.05
CA LYS A 248 -19.13 -3.99 2.87
C LYS A 248 -17.91 -3.24 3.40
N PRO A 249 -17.67 -3.27 4.73
CA PRO A 249 -16.41 -2.78 5.27
C PRO A 249 -15.29 -3.65 4.69
N PRO A 250 -14.16 -3.06 4.30
CA PRO A 250 -13.02 -3.83 3.81
C PRO A 250 -12.57 -4.81 4.89
N SER A 251 -12.43 -6.07 4.51
CA SER A 251 -11.82 -7.10 5.37
C SER A 251 -10.38 -6.75 5.71
N GLY A 252 -9.71 -7.50 6.58
CA GLY A 252 -8.31 -7.26 6.97
C GLY A 252 -7.28 -7.19 5.83
N ALA A 253 -7.71 -7.43 4.58
CA ALA A 253 -6.91 -7.31 3.36
C ALA A 253 -6.86 -5.86 2.78
N ARG A 254 -7.26 -4.84 3.54
CA ARG A 254 -7.36 -3.45 3.10
C ARG A 254 -6.06 -2.89 2.48
N ALA A 255 -4.91 -3.33 2.99
CA ALA A 255 -3.60 -2.94 2.46
C ALA A 255 -3.27 -3.50 1.06
N PHE A 256 -4.10 -4.43 0.55
CA PHE A 256 -3.95 -5.03 -0.78
C PHE A 256 -4.93 -4.47 -1.81
N TYR A 257 -5.66 -3.40 -1.50
CA TYR A 257 -6.51 -2.75 -2.48
C TYR A 257 -5.70 -1.76 -3.31
N ILE A 258 -6.02 -1.63 -4.58
CA ILE A 258 -5.40 -0.64 -5.50
C ILE A 258 -5.71 0.81 -5.09
N GLY A 259 -6.76 1.02 -4.30
CA GLY A 259 -7.13 2.27 -3.64
C GLY A 259 -7.76 2.00 -2.29
N ASP A 260 -7.55 2.87 -1.30
CA ASP A 260 -8.16 2.72 0.03
C ASP A 260 -9.66 3.03 -0.02
N PRO A 261 -10.58 2.04 0.23
CA PRO A 261 -12.02 2.25 0.12
C PRO A 261 -12.57 3.35 1.04
N ALA A 262 -11.96 3.53 2.22
CA ALA A 262 -12.40 4.57 3.14
C ALA A 262 -12.00 5.96 2.67
N ILE A 263 -10.82 6.08 2.05
CA ILE A 263 -10.35 7.33 1.47
C ILE A 263 -11.14 7.65 0.21
N ALA A 264 -11.37 6.69 -0.68
CA ALA A 264 -12.19 6.85 -1.87
C ALA A 264 -13.56 7.47 -1.53
N LYS A 265 -14.22 6.94 -0.51
CA LYS A 265 -15.51 7.47 -0.04
C LYS A 265 -15.39 8.90 0.50
N GLN A 266 -14.32 9.19 1.24
CA GLN A 266 -14.08 10.52 1.79
C GLN A 266 -13.73 11.54 0.70
N GLU A 267 -12.91 11.16 -0.29
CA GLU A 267 -12.54 12.00 -1.42
C GLU A 267 -13.77 12.43 -2.22
N ILE A 268 -14.61 11.46 -2.61
CA ILE A 268 -15.85 11.77 -3.34
C ILE A 268 -16.78 12.66 -2.51
N HIS A 269 -16.99 12.33 -1.24
CA HIS A 269 -17.84 13.13 -0.37
C HIS A 269 -17.32 14.55 -0.22
N HIS A 270 -16.00 14.73 -0.12
CA HIS A 270 -15.39 16.04 0.01
C HIS A 270 -15.50 16.88 -1.27
N ILE A 271 -15.24 16.30 -2.45
CA ILE A 271 -15.40 16.97 -3.75
C ILE A 271 -16.88 17.33 -3.97
N MET A 272 -17.80 16.39 -3.73
CA MET A 272 -19.22 16.63 -3.91
C MET A 272 -19.79 17.65 -2.91
N GLY A 273 -19.24 17.70 -1.68
CA GLY A 273 -19.60 18.73 -0.70
C GLY A 273 -19.19 20.15 -1.11
N LYS A 274 -18.21 20.27 -2.00
CA LYS A 274 -17.73 21.53 -2.56
C LYS A 274 -18.13 21.73 -4.03
N LYS A 275 -19.09 20.96 -4.52
CA LYS A 275 -19.52 20.96 -5.92
C LYS A 275 -19.76 22.36 -6.47
N GLN A 276 -20.47 23.22 -5.72
CA GLN A 276 -20.76 24.62 -6.13
C GLN A 276 -19.51 25.47 -6.32
N GLU A 277 -18.39 25.12 -5.69
CA GLU A 277 -17.12 25.82 -5.84
C GLU A 277 -16.39 25.39 -7.12
N TYR A 278 -16.63 24.15 -7.58
CA TYR A 278 -15.97 23.52 -8.71
C TYR A 278 -16.80 23.55 -10.00
N ASP A 279 -18.11 23.70 -9.90
CA ASP A 279 -19.07 23.86 -10.98
C ASP A 279 -18.95 25.29 -11.51
N LEU A 280 -18.11 25.48 -12.54
CA LEU A 280 -17.74 26.79 -13.06
C LEU A 280 -18.81 27.39 -13.98
N ASP A 281 -19.53 26.54 -14.72
CA ASP A 281 -20.61 26.95 -15.63
C ASP A 281 -21.99 26.92 -14.96
N ARG A 282 -22.07 26.35 -13.73
CA ARG A 282 -23.26 26.26 -12.88
C ARG A 282 -24.38 25.43 -13.50
N ASP A 283 -24.03 24.43 -14.29
CA ASP A 283 -25.03 23.51 -14.86
C ASP A 283 -25.47 22.41 -13.89
N GLY A 284 -24.82 22.33 -12.72
CA GLY A 284 -25.12 21.38 -11.67
C GLY A 284 -24.49 19.99 -11.91
N VAL A 285 -23.54 19.85 -12.85
CA VAL A 285 -22.78 18.64 -13.11
C VAL A 285 -21.30 19.02 -13.14
N LEU A 286 -20.41 18.24 -12.56
CA LEU A 286 -18.97 18.45 -12.74
C LEU A 286 -18.54 17.76 -14.03
N ASP A 287 -18.23 18.53 -15.04
CA ASP A 287 -17.64 18.02 -16.28
C ASP A 287 -16.16 17.62 -16.09
N GLU A 288 -15.52 17.10 -17.13
CA GLU A 288 -14.13 16.60 -17.02
C GLU A 288 -13.14 17.73 -16.67
N ARG A 289 -13.34 18.95 -17.17
CA ARG A 289 -12.46 20.09 -16.90
C ARG A 289 -12.64 20.60 -15.46
N GLU A 290 -13.86 20.63 -14.99
CA GLU A 290 -14.24 21.05 -13.64
C GLU A 290 -13.76 20.02 -12.61
N LEU A 291 -13.87 18.73 -12.94
CA LEU A 291 -13.35 17.65 -12.11
C LEU A 291 -11.82 17.74 -12.03
N GLU A 292 -11.12 18.03 -13.14
CA GLU A 292 -9.68 18.27 -13.14
C GLU A 292 -9.29 19.45 -12.26
N PHE A 293 -10.00 20.56 -12.38
CA PHE A 293 -9.82 21.75 -11.54
C PHE A 293 -10.03 21.44 -10.06
N ALA A 294 -11.09 20.69 -9.72
CA ALA A 294 -11.35 20.22 -8.36
C ALA A 294 -10.21 19.36 -7.83
N MET A 295 -9.72 18.41 -8.63
CA MET A 295 -8.61 17.54 -8.26
C MET A 295 -7.32 18.31 -8.01
N GLU A 296 -6.96 19.28 -8.87
CA GLU A 296 -5.77 20.12 -8.69
C GLU A 296 -5.86 20.96 -7.42
N LYS A 297 -7.02 21.52 -7.14
CA LYS A 297 -7.28 22.33 -5.95
C LYS A 297 -7.20 21.52 -4.68
N GLU A 298 -7.84 20.34 -4.69
CA GLU A 298 -7.81 19.40 -3.56
C GLU A 298 -6.42 18.78 -3.34
N ALA A 299 -5.62 18.58 -4.37
CA ALA A 299 -4.23 18.11 -4.23
C ALA A 299 -3.36 19.06 -3.37
N LYS A 300 -3.68 20.35 -3.39
CA LYS A 300 -2.99 21.39 -2.62
C LYS A 300 -3.61 21.64 -1.24
N SER A 301 -4.81 21.10 -0.97
CA SER A 301 -5.56 21.36 0.26
C SER A 301 -4.88 20.77 1.50
N THR A 302 -5.07 21.42 2.64
CA THR A 302 -4.57 20.94 3.95
C THR A 302 -5.25 19.64 4.36
N TRP A 303 -6.55 19.49 4.04
CA TRP A 303 -7.31 18.29 4.27
C TRP A 303 -6.69 17.06 3.59
N SER A 304 -6.36 17.18 2.32
CA SER A 304 -5.70 16.11 1.56
C SER A 304 -4.33 15.75 2.15
N LYS A 305 -3.54 16.74 2.61
CA LYS A 305 -2.24 16.49 3.23
C LYS A 305 -2.38 15.69 4.52
N ILE A 306 -3.31 16.07 5.41
CA ILE A 306 -3.53 15.41 6.71
C ILE A 306 -4.07 13.99 6.50
N ASN A 307 -5.08 13.83 5.66
CA ASN A 307 -5.71 12.52 5.39
C ASN A 307 -4.73 11.52 4.77
N THR A 308 -3.81 12.03 3.94
CA THR A 308 -2.78 11.19 3.31
C THR A 308 -1.78 10.63 4.32
N TRP A 309 -1.53 11.27 5.45
CA TRP A 309 -0.55 10.78 6.43
C TRP A 309 -0.92 9.42 7.03
N PHE A 310 -2.21 9.15 7.20
CA PHE A 310 -2.74 7.93 7.79
C PHE A 310 -3.23 6.91 6.74
N SER A 311 -2.81 7.07 5.49
CA SER A 311 -3.16 6.18 4.39
C SER A 311 -1.96 5.41 3.86
N THR A 312 -2.20 4.17 3.46
CA THR A 312 -1.22 3.33 2.74
C THR A 312 -1.13 3.70 1.25
N HIS A 313 -2.20 4.33 0.69
CA HIS A 313 -2.25 4.76 -0.70
C HIS A 313 -2.31 6.29 -0.80
N PRO A 314 -1.74 6.89 -1.85
CA PRO A 314 -1.97 8.30 -2.16
C PRO A 314 -3.44 8.56 -2.46
N ALA A 315 -3.87 9.81 -2.32
CA ALA A 315 -5.18 10.23 -2.80
C ALA A 315 -5.33 9.91 -4.29
N THR A 316 -6.49 9.38 -4.70
CA THR A 316 -6.73 8.93 -6.08
C THR A 316 -6.51 10.05 -7.09
N PHE A 317 -6.95 11.26 -6.79
CA PHE A 317 -6.75 12.41 -7.66
C PHE A 317 -5.26 12.75 -7.87
N ARG A 318 -4.37 12.53 -6.89
CA ARG A 318 -2.92 12.75 -7.07
C ARG A 318 -2.32 11.74 -8.04
N ARG A 319 -2.77 10.50 -8.00
CA ARG A 319 -2.37 9.45 -8.94
C ARG A 319 -2.83 9.79 -10.37
N ILE A 320 -4.07 10.26 -10.51
CA ILE A 320 -4.62 10.70 -11.81
C ILE A 320 -3.83 11.89 -12.37
N LEU A 321 -3.54 12.90 -11.54
CA LEU A 321 -2.74 14.06 -11.99
C LEU A 321 -1.33 13.66 -12.44
N LEU A 322 -0.65 12.75 -11.70
CA LEU A 322 0.64 12.21 -12.11
C LEU A 322 0.57 11.53 -13.48
N LEU A 323 -0.44 10.68 -13.68
CA LEU A 323 -0.63 9.98 -14.95
C LEU A 323 -0.93 10.94 -16.11
N ARG A 324 -1.67 12.05 -15.86
CA ARG A 324 -1.91 13.10 -16.86
C ARG A 324 -0.65 13.86 -17.22
N GLU A 325 0.25 14.12 -16.27
CA GLU A 325 1.55 14.72 -16.58
C GLU A 325 2.39 13.81 -17.48
N ILE A 326 2.39 12.51 -17.19
CA ILE A 326 3.07 11.49 -18.02
C ILE A 326 2.45 11.45 -19.43
N GLU A 327 1.13 11.50 -19.54
CA GLU A 327 0.39 11.50 -20.79
C GLU A 327 0.80 12.70 -21.68
N ARG A 328 0.77 13.92 -21.13
CA ARG A 328 1.21 15.14 -21.83
C ARG A 328 2.65 15.04 -22.30
N GLU A 329 3.52 14.39 -21.54
CA GLU A 329 4.90 14.16 -21.95
C GLU A 329 5.00 13.14 -23.08
N MET A 330 4.20 12.07 -23.07
CA MET A 330 4.11 11.09 -24.16
C MET A 330 3.60 11.73 -25.45
N GLU A 331 2.53 12.51 -25.41
CA GLU A 331 1.96 13.21 -26.56
C GLU A 331 2.93 14.23 -27.17
N SER A 332 3.74 14.89 -26.34
CA SER A 332 4.76 15.82 -26.80
C SER A 332 6.02 15.15 -27.39
N GLY A 333 6.07 13.81 -27.42
CA GLY A 333 7.21 13.03 -27.91
C GLY A 333 8.48 13.11 -27.03
N ARG A 334 8.38 13.68 -25.83
CA ARG A 334 9.51 13.84 -24.90
C ARG A 334 9.69 12.66 -23.95
N TYR A 335 8.72 11.74 -23.91
CA TYR A 335 8.75 10.59 -23.03
C TYR A 335 9.70 9.52 -23.57
N THR A 336 10.68 9.13 -22.74
CA THR A 336 11.69 8.13 -23.08
C THR A 336 11.83 7.12 -21.94
N SER A 337 12.37 5.94 -22.20
CA SER A 337 12.48 4.86 -21.22
C SER A 337 13.32 5.20 -19.99
N ASP A 338 14.24 6.14 -20.10
CA ASP A 338 15.05 6.66 -18.97
C ASP A 338 14.29 7.69 -18.12
N ARG A 339 13.18 8.24 -18.64
CA ARG A 339 12.32 9.22 -17.96
C ARG A 339 11.08 8.61 -17.32
N VAL A 340 10.89 7.29 -17.32
CA VAL A 340 9.71 6.61 -16.77
C VAL A 340 9.31 7.14 -15.38
N TYR A 341 10.28 7.52 -14.57
CA TYR A 341 10.05 8.00 -13.20
C TYR A 341 10.35 9.50 -13.04
N ALA A 342 10.36 10.29 -14.10
CA ALA A 342 10.73 11.70 -14.03
C ALA A 342 9.77 12.55 -13.18
N HIS A 343 8.50 12.15 -13.12
CA HIS A 343 7.42 12.86 -12.43
C HIS A 343 7.14 12.35 -11.00
N VAL A 344 7.82 11.30 -10.56
CA VAL A 344 7.62 10.70 -9.21
C VAL A 344 8.44 11.40 -8.13
#